data_35f307f3704cb794343aa54345cb8cac
#
_entry.id   35f307f3704cb794343aa54345cb8cac
#
_cell.length_a   1.000
_cell.length_b   1.000
_cell.length_c   1.000
_cell.angle_alpha   90.00
_cell.angle_beta   90.00
_cell.angle_gamma   90.00
#
_symmetry.space_group_name_H-M   'P 1'
#
loop_
_entity.id
_entity.type
_entity.pdbx_description
1 polymer ?
#
loop_
_entity_poly.entity_id
_entity_poly.type
_entity_poly.pdbx_seq_one_letter_code
_entity_poly.pdbx_strand_id
1 'polypeptide(L)'
;MAKFYVGKGIDDYLAQLGNLEYKSEEMCKRAIYPAAGIVADAIKANIDSIPNRPPKGNDGLLPDQRRGLIDGLGVAPFKNDNGYINVKIGFDGYNQHQTPSFPNGQPNAMIARAIESGTSFSPKHRFVSQAVTRSKSEAEDTMRKALDKQIERVMK
;
A
#
# COMPACT_ATOMS: atom_id res chain seq x y z
N MET A 1 -4.94 -1.26 6.13
CA MET A 1 -3.61 -0.84 5.68
C MET A 1 -2.82 -2.07 5.25
N ALA A 2 -2.31 -2.07 4.05
CA ALA A 2 -1.49 -3.18 3.56
C ALA A 2 -0.05 -3.01 4.06
N LYS A 3 0.51 -4.07 4.64
CA LYS A 3 1.92 -4.12 5.03
C LYS A 3 2.67 -4.98 4.02
N PHE A 4 3.78 -4.50 3.54
CA PHE A 4 4.64 -5.22 2.62
C PHE A 4 5.94 -5.61 3.35
N TYR A 5 6.23 -6.89 3.40
CA TYR A 5 7.43 -7.42 4.05
C TYR A 5 8.37 -8.03 3.02
N VAL A 6 9.64 -7.80 3.19
CA VAL A 6 10.67 -8.58 2.47
C VAL A 6 10.63 -10.00 3.02
N GLY A 7 10.27 -10.94 2.16
CA GLY A 7 10.08 -12.34 2.57
C GLY A 7 11.37 -13.05 2.94
N LYS A 8 11.22 -14.15 3.65
CA LYS A 8 12.30 -14.96 4.20
C LYS A 8 13.37 -15.36 3.17
N GLY A 9 12.98 -15.61 1.93
CA GLY A 9 13.92 -15.93 0.87
C GLY A 9 14.89 -14.81 0.50
N ILE A 10 14.49 -13.57 0.71
CA ILE A 10 15.36 -12.40 0.51
C ILE A 10 16.30 -12.24 1.70
N ASP A 11 15.83 -12.50 2.91
CA ASP A 11 16.67 -12.50 4.11
C ASP A 11 17.81 -13.52 3.99
N ASP A 12 17.52 -14.72 3.52
CA ASP A 12 18.53 -15.76 3.29
C ASP A 12 19.55 -15.32 2.22
N TYR A 13 19.09 -14.65 1.20
CA TYR A 13 19.94 -14.11 0.15
C TYR A 13 20.89 -13.01 0.68
N LEU A 14 20.37 -12.13 1.53
CA LEU A 14 21.16 -11.08 2.19
C LEU A 14 22.17 -11.65 3.19
N ALA A 15 21.79 -12.71 3.92
CA ALA A 15 22.69 -13.39 4.85
C ALA A 15 23.91 -14.01 4.14
N GLN A 16 23.78 -14.44 2.90
CA GLN A 16 24.88 -14.96 2.07
C GLN A 16 25.86 -13.87 1.62
N LEU A 17 25.49 -12.61 1.69
CA LEU A 17 26.33 -11.49 1.27
C LEU A 17 27.28 -10.98 2.38
N GLY A 18 27.25 -11.59 3.57
CA GLY A 18 28.22 -11.37 4.65
C GLY A 18 28.44 -9.91 5.04
N ASN A 19 29.61 -9.37 4.76
CA ASN A 19 30.06 -8.06 5.22
C ASN A 19 29.39 -6.84 4.56
N LEU A 20 28.22 -6.99 3.96
CA LEU A 20 27.47 -5.91 3.32
C LEU A 20 26.36 -5.33 4.22
N GLU A 21 26.48 -5.56 5.53
CA GLU A 21 25.44 -5.26 6.51
C GLU A 21 24.86 -3.84 6.40
N TYR A 22 25.71 -2.83 6.29
CA TYR A 22 25.24 -1.45 6.16
C TYR A 22 24.71 -1.09 4.77
N LYS A 23 25.14 -1.82 3.72
CA LYS A 23 24.62 -1.63 2.36
C LYS A 23 23.35 -2.42 2.12
N SER A 24 23.11 -3.48 2.89
CA SER A 24 21.95 -4.36 2.72
C SER A 24 20.63 -3.63 2.96
N GLU A 25 20.57 -2.75 3.95
CA GLU A 25 19.37 -1.95 4.23
C GLU A 25 19.04 -1.02 3.05
N GLU A 26 20.04 -0.32 2.50
CA GLU A 26 19.85 0.54 1.33
C GLU A 26 19.45 -0.25 0.08
N MET A 27 20.01 -1.43 -0.10
CA MET A 27 19.64 -2.33 -1.19
C MET A 27 18.19 -2.78 -1.07
N CYS A 28 17.76 -3.18 0.12
CA CYS A 28 16.37 -3.55 0.39
C CYS A 28 15.42 -2.38 0.16
N LYS A 29 15.79 -1.20 0.60
CA LYS A 29 15.03 0.04 0.40
C LYS A 29 14.79 0.30 -1.09
N ARG A 30 15.84 0.19 -1.91
CA ARG A 30 15.75 0.36 -3.36
C ARG A 30 14.93 -0.73 -4.05
N ALA A 31 14.86 -1.91 -3.47
CA ALA A 31 14.07 -3.02 -4.00
C ALA A 31 12.60 -2.93 -3.58
N ILE A 32 12.32 -2.56 -2.34
CA ILE A 32 10.97 -2.59 -1.78
C ILE A 32 10.07 -1.45 -2.30
N TYR A 33 10.61 -0.26 -2.56
CA TYR A 33 9.81 0.87 -3.02
C TYR A 33 9.16 0.65 -4.39
N PRO A 34 9.87 0.15 -5.42
CA PRO A 34 9.21 -0.18 -6.69
C PRO A 34 8.11 -1.23 -6.54
N ALA A 35 8.33 -2.22 -5.71
CA ALA A 35 7.33 -3.25 -5.42
C ALA A 35 6.10 -2.67 -4.72
N ALA A 36 6.31 -1.80 -3.73
CA ALA A 36 5.23 -1.09 -3.04
C ALA A 36 4.44 -0.20 -4.01
N GLY A 37 5.11 0.42 -4.97
CA GLY A 37 4.48 1.22 -6.03
C GLY A 37 3.51 0.40 -6.87
N ILE A 38 3.87 -0.83 -7.22
CA ILE A 38 3.00 -1.74 -7.98
C ILE A 38 1.73 -2.06 -7.19
N VAL A 39 1.85 -2.34 -5.90
CA VAL A 39 0.69 -2.60 -5.03
C VAL A 39 -0.17 -1.34 -4.88
N ALA A 40 0.44 -0.18 -4.67
CA ALA A 40 -0.27 1.09 -4.56
C ALA A 40 -1.04 1.42 -5.84
N ASP A 41 -0.44 1.21 -7.00
CA ASP A 41 -1.11 1.43 -8.30
C ASP A 41 -2.29 0.48 -8.49
N ALA A 42 -2.18 -0.77 -8.06
CA ALA A 42 -3.27 -1.73 -8.09
C ALA A 42 -4.42 -1.32 -7.17
N ILE A 43 -4.12 -0.81 -5.98
CA ILE A 43 -5.14 -0.28 -5.06
C ILE A 43 -5.84 0.93 -5.69
N LYS A 44 -5.08 1.84 -6.29
CA LYS A 44 -5.61 3.02 -6.95
C LYS A 44 -6.56 2.67 -8.09
N ALA A 45 -6.19 1.69 -8.92
CA ALA A 45 -7.05 1.20 -9.99
C ALA A 45 -8.37 0.63 -9.45
N ASN A 46 -8.31 -0.08 -8.31
CA ASN A 46 -9.50 -0.62 -7.68
C ASN A 46 -10.41 0.45 -7.05
N ILE A 47 -9.87 1.59 -6.62
CA ILE A 47 -10.70 2.71 -6.15
C ILE A 47 -11.66 3.16 -7.25
N ASP A 48 -11.20 3.21 -8.49
CA ASP A 48 -12.04 3.62 -9.62
C ASP A 48 -13.17 2.64 -9.90
N SER A 49 -13.03 1.38 -9.50
CA SER A 49 -14.07 0.35 -9.67
C SER A 49 -15.13 0.33 -8.57
N ILE A 50 -14.93 1.06 -7.46
CA ILE A 50 -15.92 1.18 -6.40
C ILE A 50 -17.12 1.99 -6.93
N PRO A 51 -18.37 1.52 -6.75
CA PRO A 51 -19.52 2.25 -7.29
C PRO A 51 -19.68 3.65 -6.69
N ASN A 52 -20.27 4.54 -7.44
CA ASN A 52 -20.69 5.85 -6.93
C ASN A 52 -21.93 5.67 -6.05
N ARG A 53 -21.93 6.33 -4.90
CA ARG A 53 -23.07 6.27 -3.99
C ARG A 53 -24.30 6.92 -4.66
N PRO A 54 -25.41 6.22 -4.76
CA PRO A 54 -26.65 6.80 -5.31
C PRO A 54 -27.26 7.83 -4.36
N PRO A 55 -28.11 8.74 -4.86
CA PRO A 55 -28.78 9.74 -4.02
C PRO A 55 -29.60 9.15 -2.87
N LYS A 56 -30.14 7.97 -3.06
CA LYS A 56 -30.85 7.21 -2.03
C LYS A 56 -30.15 5.86 -1.85
N GLY A 57 -29.18 5.81 -0.94
CA GLY A 57 -28.47 4.57 -0.67
C GLY A 57 -27.11 4.82 -0.03
N ASN A 58 -26.48 3.75 0.44
CA ASN A 58 -25.22 3.81 1.18
C ASN A 58 -24.10 2.99 0.51
N ASP A 59 -24.35 2.45 -0.67
CA ASP A 59 -23.35 1.66 -1.38
C ASP A 59 -22.43 2.56 -2.21
N GLY A 60 -21.15 2.47 -1.95
CA GLY A 60 -20.12 3.15 -2.74
C GLY A 60 -19.60 4.44 -2.12
N LEU A 61 -18.96 5.26 -2.97
CA LEU A 61 -18.26 6.47 -2.59
C LEU A 61 -18.94 7.72 -3.12
N LEU A 62 -18.95 8.77 -2.31
CA LEU A 62 -19.23 10.13 -2.77
C LEU A 62 -18.00 10.64 -3.56
N PRO A 63 -18.20 11.61 -4.49
CA PRO A 63 -17.07 12.15 -5.30
C PRO A 63 -15.91 12.69 -4.46
N ASP A 64 -16.18 13.42 -3.39
CA ASP A 64 -15.15 13.96 -2.51
C ASP A 64 -14.41 12.88 -1.73
N GLN A 65 -15.11 11.80 -1.35
CA GLN A 65 -14.50 10.65 -0.70
C GLN A 65 -13.56 9.91 -1.66
N ARG A 66 -13.99 9.69 -2.90
CA ARG A 66 -13.17 9.06 -3.94
C ARG A 66 -11.89 9.85 -4.19
N ARG A 67 -12.02 11.16 -4.36
CA ARG A 67 -10.88 12.04 -4.56
C ARG A 67 -9.92 11.99 -3.36
N GLY A 68 -10.47 12.01 -2.14
CA GLY A 68 -9.68 11.89 -0.91
C GLY A 68 -8.90 10.59 -0.84
N LEU A 69 -9.49 9.45 -1.23
CA LEU A 69 -8.79 8.17 -1.29
C LEU A 69 -7.67 8.17 -2.32
N ILE A 70 -7.90 8.72 -3.50
CA ILE A 70 -6.90 8.80 -4.57
C ILE A 70 -5.73 9.69 -4.14
N ASP A 71 -6.02 10.86 -3.60
CA ASP A 71 -5.00 11.82 -3.19
C ASP A 71 -4.26 11.41 -1.91
N GLY A 72 -4.95 10.70 -1.02
CA GLY A 72 -4.40 10.27 0.26
C GLY A 72 -3.65 8.94 0.23
N LEU A 73 -3.73 8.19 -0.88
CA LEU A 73 -3.02 6.93 -1.02
C LEU A 73 -1.52 7.19 -1.14
N GLY A 74 -0.75 6.56 -0.30
CA GLY A 74 0.70 6.75 -0.30
C GLY A 74 1.45 5.57 0.28
N VAL A 75 2.77 5.63 0.10
CA VAL A 75 3.73 4.67 0.63
C VAL A 75 4.47 5.37 1.77
N ALA A 76 4.39 4.81 2.98
CA ALA A 76 5.06 5.35 4.15
C ALA A 76 6.58 5.19 4.04
N PRO A 77 7.36 5.97 4.80
CA PRO A 77 8.80 5.77 4.86
C PRO A 77 9.17 4.36 5.29
N PHE A 78 10.27 3.89 4.73
CA PHE A 78 10.90 2.63 5.05
C PHE A 78 11.16 2.48 6.56
N LYS A 79 10.90 1.29 7.09
CA LYS A 79 11.20 0.94 8.48
C LYS A 79 11.96 -0.38 8.56
N ASN A 80 12.84 -0.45 9.52
CA ASN A 80 13.52 -1.66 9.92
C ASN A 80 13.13 -1.98 11.36
N ASP A 81 12.20 -2.91 11.53
CA ASP A 81 11.68 -3.34 12.82
C ASP A 81 12.43 -4.62 13.24
N ASN A 82 13.58 -4.47 13.89
CA ASN A 82 14.43 -5.57 14.36
C ASN A 82 14.81 -6.58 13.27
N GLY A 83 15.23 -6.08 12.11
CA GLY A 83 15.59 -6.91 10.97
C GLY A 83 14.44 -7.18 9.99
N TYR A 84 13.22 -6.85 10.37
CA TYR A 84 12.07 -6.87 9.46
C TYR A 84 11.98 -5.56 8.71
N ILE A 85 12.39 -5.60 7.46
CA ILE A 85 12.33 -4.45 6.57
C ILE A 85 10.92 -4.37 6.00
N ASN A 86 10.28 -3.22 6.19
CA ASN A 86 8.90 -3.05 5.75
C ASN A 86 8.59 -1.63 5.28
N VAL A 87 7.58 -1.56 4.46
CA VAL A 87 6.95 -0.34 3.97
C VAL A 87 5.45 -0.50 4.11
N LYS A 88 4.78 0.52 4.59
CA LYS A 88 3.32 0.53 4.72
C LYS A 88 2.71 1.31 3.58
N ILE A 89 1.66 0.77 3.00
CA ILE A 89 0.82 1.46 2.02
C ILE A 89 -0.49 1.78 2.72
N GLY A 90 -0.93 3.00 2.66
CA GLY A 90 -2.14 3.41 3.36
C GLY A 90 -2.69 4.74 2.87
N PHE A 91 -3.70 5.19 3.58
CA PHE A 91 -4.42 6.41 3.27
C PHE A 91 -4.17 7.44 4.35
N ASP A 92 -3.76 8.64 3.95
CA ASP A 92 -3.49 9.76 4.84
C ASP A 92 -4.36 10.96 4.47
N GLY A 93 -4.43 11.93 5.39
CA GLY A 93 -5.17 13.17 5.17
C GLY A 93 -6.69 13.03 5.29
N TYR A 94 -7.37 14.06 4.81
CA TYR A 94 -8.82 14.24 4.94
C TYR A 94 -9.43 14.53 3.58
N ASN A 95 -10.66 14.05 3.37
CA ASN A 95 -11.43 14.44 2.19
C ASN A 95 -12.13 15.79 2.45
N GLN A 96 -12.84 16.30 1.44
CA GLN A 96 -13.54 17.57 1.53
C GLN A 96 -15.02 17.43 1.91
N HIS A 97 -15.47 16.21 2.20
CA HIS A 97 -16.85 15.96 2.57
C HIS A 97 -17.06 16.30 4.07
N GLN A 98 -17.78 17.37 4.30
CA GLN A 98 -18.07 17.87 5.65
C GLN A 98 -19.34 17.20 6.19
N THR A 99 -19.27 16.78 7.43
CA THR A 99 -20.42 16.25 8.19
C THR A 99 -20.46 16.91 9.57
N PRO A 100 -21.58 16.81 10.32
CA PRO A 100 -21.63 17.33 11.69
C PRO A 100 -20.52 16.75 12.59
N SER A 101 -20.19 15.48 12.42
CA SER A 101 -19.11 14.83 13.18
C SER A 101 -17.72 15.19 12.65
N PHE A 102 -17.60 15.59 11.39
CA PHE A 102 -16.33 15.93 10.74
C PHE A 102 -16.47 17.23 9.95
N PRO A 103 -16.51 18.38 10.65
CA PRO A 103 -16.77 19.66 9.99
C PRO A 103 -15.65 20.13 9.04
N ASN A 104 -14.45 19.58 9.19
CA ASN A 104 -13.28 19.88 8.34
C ASN A 104 -12.95 18.76 7.35
N GLY A 105 -13.87 17.83 7.12
CA GLY A 105 -13.69 16.67 6.26
C GLY A 105 -13.44 15.39 7.04
N GLN A 106 -13.68 14.26 6.38
CA GLN A 106 -13.54 12.93 6.97
C GLN A 106 -12.12 12.41 6.77
N PRO A 107 -11.54 11.68 7.76
CA PRO A 107 -10.26 11.02 7.56
C PRO A 107 -10.32 9.98 6.43
N ASN A 108 -9.39 10.05 5.49
CA ASN A 108 -9.33 9.11 4.37
C ASN A 108 -9.15 7.65 4.84
N ALA A 109 -8.36 7.44 5.89
CA ALA A 109 -8.17 6.11 6.48
C ALA A 109 -9.47 5.51 7.02
N MET A 110 -10.36 6.33 7.57
CA MET A 110 -11.67 5.90 8.07
C MET A 110 -12.56 5.45 6.91
N ILE A 111 -12.60 6.23 5.83
CA ILE A 111 -13.38 5.89 4.64
C ILE A 111 -12.86 4.61 3.99
N ALA A 112 -11.54 4.48 3.85
CA ALA A 112 -10.91 3.27 3.31
C ALA A 112 -11.29 2.02 4.11
N ARG A 113 -11.26 2.10 5.43
CA ARG A 113 -11.67 0.99 6.32
C ARG A 113 -13.15 0.66 6.15
N ALA A 114 -14.00 1.66 6.10
CA ALA A 114 -15.44 1.47 5.95
C ALA A 114 -15.79 0.78 4.62
N ILE A 115 -15.13 1.16 3.55
CA ILE A 115 -15.33 0.54 2.22
C ILE A 115 -14.77 -0.88 2.18
N GLU A 116 -13.55 -1.09 2.67
CA GLU A 116 -12.88 -2.40 2.67
C GLU A 116 -13.65 -3.45 3.46
N SER A 117 -14.08 -3.10 4.67
CA SER A 117 -14.71 -4.04 5.62
C SER A 117 -16.23 -4.00 5.58
N GLY A 118 -16.81 -2.96 4.99
CA GLY A 118 -18.23 -2.70 5.08
C GLY A 118 -18.65 -2.15 6.45
N THR A 119 -19.87 -1.71 6.54
CA THR A 119 -20.52 -1.24 7.77
C THR A 119 -21.89 -1.87 7.90
N SER A 120 -22.59 -1.60 9.02
CA SER A 120 -24.00 -2.03 9.19
C SER A 120 -24.93 -1.44 8.13
N PHE A 121 -24.53 -0.37 7.47
CA PHE A 121 -25.35 0.39 6.52
C PHE A 121 -24.87 0.29 5.07
N SER A 122 -23.66 -0.23 4.84
CA SER A 122 -23.03 -0.23 3.52
C SER A 122 -22.30 -1.55 3.27
N PRO A 123 -22.47 -2.16 2.09
CA PRO A 123 -21.75 -3.39 1.76
C PRO A 123 -20.24 -3.16 1.65
N LYS A 124 -19.47 -4.23 1.86
CA LYS A 124 -18.02 -4.19 1.72
C LYS A 124 -17.60 -4.26 0.24
N HIS A 125 -16.56 -3.52 -0.07
CA HIS A 125 -15.83 -3.61 -1.32
C HIS A 125 -14.35 -3.81 -0.98
N ARG A 126 -13.85 -5.01 -1.11
CA ARG A 126 -12.48 -5.38 -0.73
C ARG A 126 -11.44 -4.89 -1.75
N PHE A 127 -11.39 -3.60 -1.96
CA PHE A 127 -10.53 -2.99 -2.99
C PHE A 127 -9.04 -3.08 -2.65
N VAL A 128 -8.67 -3.02 -1.37
CA VAL A 128 -7.28 -3.16 -0.93
C VAL A 128 -6.84 -4.61 -0.98
N SER A 129 -7.56 -5.52 -0.32
CA SER A 129 -7.17 -6.93 -0.26
C SER A 129 -7.16 -7.62 -1.62
N GLN A 130 -8.08 -7.29 -2.50
CA GLN A 130 -8.08 -7.79 -3.88
C GLN A 130 -6.90 -7.28 -4.68
N ALA A 131 -6.55 -6.00 -4.54
CA ALA A 131 -5.38 -5.41 -5.19
C ALA A 131 -4.08 -6.06 -4.72
N VAL A 132 -3.92 -6.26 -3.40
CA VAL A 132 -2.76 -6.93 -2.82
C VAL A 132 -2.63 -8.36 -3.36
N THR A 133 -3.70 -9.13 -3.34
CA THR A 133 -3.69 -10.52 -3.85
C THR A 133 -3.31 -10.57 -5.32
N ARG A 134 -3.87 -9.68 -6.14
CA ARG A 134 -3.64 -9.65 -7.60
C ARG A 134 -2.22 -9.20 -7.94
N SER A 135 -1.66 -8.23 -7.22
CA SER A 135 -0.36 -7.63 -7.52
C SER A 135 0.81 -8.29 -6.82
N LYS A 136 0.57 -9.19 -5.87
CA LYS A 136 1.61 -9.81 -5.03
C LYS A 136 2.74 -10.44 -5.83
N SER A 137 2.41 -11.27 -6.80
CA SER A 137 3.40 -11.98 -7.62
C SER A 137 4.28 -11.01 -8.40
N GLU A 138 3.69 -10.02 -9.05
CA GLU A 138 4.41 -9.00 -9.81
C GLU A 138 5.29 -8.15 -8.90
N ALA A 139 4.80 -7.77 -7.72
CA ALA A 139 5.54 -6.99 -6.75
C ALA A 139 6.75 -7.79 -6.21
N GLU A 140 6.58 -9.07 -5.90
CA GLU A 140 7.66 -9.94 -5.46
C GLU A 140 8.72 -10.12 -6.56
N ASP A 141 8.32 -10.33 -7.80
CA ASP A 141 9.24 -10.45 -8.93
C ASP A 141 10.03 -9.15 -9.17
N THR A 142 9.35 -8.02 -9.09
CA THR A 142 9.99 -6.70 -9.23
C THR A 142 11.02 -6.47 -8.12
N MET A 143 10.68 -6.83 -6.89
CA MET A 143 11.57 -6.72 -5.74
C MET A 143 12.80 -7.62 -5.90
N ARG A 144 12.59 -8.86 -6.34
CA ARG A 144 13.69 -9.81 -6.59
C ARG A 144 14.64 -9.29 -7.67
N LYS A 145 14.11 -8.86 -8.81
CA LYS A 145 14.91 -8.32 -9.92
C LYS A 145 15.69 -7.07 -9.51
N ALA A 146 15.05 -6.19 -8.75
CA ALA A 146 15.69 -4.98 -8.26
C ALA A 146 16.83 -5.30 -7.27
N LEU A 147 16.62 -6.29 -6.40
CA LEU A 147 17.63 -6.75 -5.46
C LEU A 147 18.82 -7.41 -6.16
N ASP A 148 18.55 -8.31 -7.12
CA ASP A 148 19.60 -8.95 -7.93
C ASP A 148 20.46 -7.91 -8.64
N LYS A 149 19.83 -6.88 -9.18
CA LYS A 149 20.56 -5.78 -9.85
C LYS A 149 21.46 -4.99 -8.90
N GLN A 150 21.00 -4.77 -7.65
CA GLN A 150 21.83 -4.13 -6.62
C GLN A 150 23.01 -5.03 -6.22
N ILE A 151 22.77 -6.32 -6.08
CA ILE A 151 23.81 -7.30 -5.77
C ILE A 151 24.88 -7.32 -6.85
N GLU A 152 24.50 -7.38 -8.12
CA GLU A 152 25.44 -7.34 -9.24
C GLU A 152 26.33 -6.09 -9.22
N ARG A 153 25.77 -4.93 -8.88
CA ARG A 153 26.50 -3.68 -8.77
C ARG A 153 27.55 -3.69 -7.67
N VAL A 154 27.27 -4.37 -6.56
CA VAL A 154 28.15 -4.46 -5.41
C VAL A 154 29.25 -5.50 -5.61
N MET A 155 28.92 -6.58 -6.35
CA MET A 155 29.85 -7.71 -6.61
C MET A 155 30.83 -7.45 -7.76
N LYS A 156 30.64 -6.38 -8.49
CA LYS A 156 31.61 -5.91 -9.51
C LYS A 156 32.68 -4.95 -8.86
#